data_78ee4345429b54574ddc3650e8a783d6
#
_entry.id   78ee4345429b54574ddc3650e8a783d6
#
_cell.length_a   1.000
_cell.length_b   1.000
_cell.length_c   1.000
_cell.angle_alpha   90.00
_cell.angle_beta   90.00
_cell.angle_gamma   90.00
#
_symmetry.space_group_name_H-M   'P 1'
#
loop_
_entity.id
_entity.type
_entity.pdbx_description
1 polymer ?
#
loop_
_entity_poly.entity_id
_entity_poly.type
_entity_poly.pdbx_seq_one_letter_code
_entity_poly.pdbx_strand_id
1 'polypeptide(L)'
;MKVFTLFMGLLCVVGCGTVDKAANSSPKKEPNQVMVEAKFMEVGALLAAPRMLIVSGEEATIEISQMAEVPGQVDPVKIGTVLTILPEIRAGKITFRGSCSVNRSVGRSDRLNLKTAAFHSREAFFEGTARSGEIKKVEMYHPNVGRLTVTLKFTVTVNLKQQISLR
;
A
#
# COMPACT_ATOMS: atom_id res chain seq x y z
N MET A 1 -30.98 46.19 59.81
CA MET A 1 -31.16 47.43 59.00
C MET A 1 -31.26 46.89 57.54
N LYS A 2 -32.49 46.94 57.03
CA LYS A 2 -32.97 47.79 55.93
C LYS A 2 -32.15 47.60 54.66
N VAL A 3 -32.61 47.31 53.43
CA VAL A 3 -33.89 47.67 52.76
C VAL A 3 -33.92 46.77 51.52
N PHE A 4 -34.91 45.96 51.21
CA PHE A 4 -35.91 46.05 50.16
C PHE A 4 -35.44 46.75 48.87
N THR A 5 -35.42 46.05 47.75
CA THR A 5 -36.09 46.55 46.55
C THR A 5 -36.36 45.41 45.55
N LEU A 6 -37.60 45.30 45.27
CA LEU A 6 -38.36 44.56 44.25
C LEU A 6 -38.30 45.31 42.93
N PHE A 7 -38.15 44.62 41.81
CA PHE A 7 -38.67 45.01 40.47
C PHE A 7 -38.49 43.81 39.54
N MET A 8 -39.47 43.05 39.26
CA MET A 8 -40.53 43.23 38.27
C MET A 8 -40.01 43.18 36.82
N GLY A 9 -40.25 42.04 36.20
CA GLY A 9 -40.90 41.74 34.94
C GLY A 9 -40.31 42.32 33.67
N LEU A 10 -39.97 41.44 32.79
CA LEU A 10 -40.39 41.54 31.39
C LEU A 10 -40.36 40.20 30.68
N LEU A 11 -41.50 39.78 30.31
CA LEU A 11 -41.83 38.70 29.40
C LEU A 11 -41.41 39.14 27.98
N CYS A 12 -40.56 38.40 27.26
CA CYS A 12 -40.45 38.47 25.80
C CYS A 12 -40.39 37.09 25.24
N VAL A 13 -41.46 36.58 24.87
CA VAL A 13 -42.03 36.02 23.67
C VAL A 13 -41.00 35.51 22.64
N VAL A 14 -40.97 34.18 22.54
CA VAL A 14 -41.03 33.32 21.33
C VAL A 14 -40.38 33.89 20.07
N GLY A 15 -39.26 33.30 19.73
CA GLY A 15 -38.75 33.24 18.39
C GLY A 15 -38.34 31.79 18.08
N CYS A 16 -39.33 31.03 17.67
CA CYS A 16 -39.11 29.69 17.11
C CYS A 16 -38.49 29.88 15.71
N GLY A 17 -37.18 30.10 15.66
CA GLY A 17 -36.41 30.07 14.46
C GLY A 17 -35.87 28.65 14.28
N THR A 18 -36.59 27.83 13.55
CA THR A 18 -36.06 26.59 12.95
C THR A 18 -34.96 27.02 11.98
N VAL A 19 -33.73 27.10 12.48
CA VAL A 19 -32.56 27.15 11.61
C VAL A 19 -32.44 25.76 11.03
N ASP A 20 -33.02 25.55 9.86
CA ASP A 20 -32.66 24.46 8.98
C ASP A 20 -31.16 24.60 8.70
N LYS A 21 -30.40 23.88 9.51
CA LYS A 21 -28.98 23.67 9.28
C LYS A 21 -28.89 22.80 8.03
N ALA A 22 -29.02 23.47 6.86
CA ALA A 22 -28.67 22.85 5.60
C ALA A 22 -27.23 22.33 5.80
N ALA A 23 -27.12 21.05 6.03
CA ALA A 23 -25.86 20.34 6.07
C ALA A 23 -25.24 20.53 4.70
N ASN A 24 -24.37 21.53 4.60
CA ASN A 24 -23.53 21.77 3.42
C ASN A 24 -22.52 20.63 3.38
N SER A 25 -22.99 19.43 3.03
CA SER A 25 -22.14 18.29 2.73
C SER A 25 -21.42 18.61 1.43
N SER A 26 -20.29 19.32 1.53
CA SER A 26 -19.36 19.39 0.44
C SER A 26 -19.13 17.96 -0.08
N PRO A 27 -19.26 17.71 -1.38
CA PRO A 27 -19.08 16.37 -1.92
C PRO A 27 -17.70 15.86 -1.45
N LYS A 28 -17.71 14.82 -0.62
CA LYS A 28 -16.48 14.20 -0.10
C LYS A 28 -15.71 13.71 -1.32
N LYS A 29 -14.65 14.46 -1.69
CA LYS A 29 -13.80 14.09 -2.81
C LYS A 29 -13.27 12.70 -2.53
N GLU A 30 -13.69 11.73 -3.33
CA GLU A 30 -13.18 10.36 -3.19
C GLU A 30 -11.65 10.39 -3.32
N PRO A 31 -10.94 9.64 -2.47
CA PRO A 31 -9.49 9.64 -2.48
C PRO A 31 -8.98 9.13 -3.83
N ASN A 32 -7.99 9.81 -4.40
CA ASN A 32 -7.31 9.34 -5.59
C ASN A 32 -6.64 8.00 -5.29
N GLN A 33 -6.75 7.04 -6.19
CA GLN A 33 -6.18 5.71 -6.05
C GLN A 33 -5.09 5.47 -7.08
N VAL A 34 -4.11 4.66 -6.71
CA VAL A 34 -3.03 4.22 -7.59
C VAL A 34 -3.08 2.70 -7.71
N MET A 35 -3.24 2.21 -8.93
CA MET A 35 -3.01 0.81 -9.24
C MET A 35 -1.50 0.59 -9.36
N VAL A 36 -0.97 -0.30 -8.57
CA VAL A 36 0.42 -0.76 -8.63
C VAL A 36 0.45 -2.19 -9.14
N GLU A 37 1.08 -2.39 -10.28
CA GLU A 37 1.35 -3.71 -10.88
C GLU A 37 2.84 -4.00 -10.74
N ALA A 38 3.21 -5.07 -10.07
CA ALA A 38 4.60 -5.48 -9.92
C ALA A 38 4.86 -6.81 -10.64
N LYS A 39 6.10 -6.99 -11.13
CA LYS A 39 6.58 -8.28 -11.66
C LYS A 39 7.95 -8.55 -11.08
N PHE A 40 8.09 -9.68 -10.41
CA PHE A 40 9.36 -10.19 -9.89
C PHE A 40 9.91 -11.22 -10.87
N MET A 41 11.05 -10.90 -11.47
CA MET A 41 11.73 -11.75 -12.47
C MET A 41 13.11 -12.13 -11.99
N GLU A 42 13.44 -13.39 -11.97
CA GLU A 42 14.78 -13.88 -11.64
C GLU A 42 15.34 -14.70 -12.80
N VAL A 43 16.47 -14.27 -13.32
CA VAL A 43 17.15 -14.95 -14.46
C VAL A 43 16.17 -15.30 -15.60
N GLY A 44 15.23 -14.37 -15.89
CA GLY A 44 14.23 -14.57 -16.95
C GLY A 44 12.96 -15.32 -16.53
N ALA A 45 12.93 -15.94 -15.35
CA ALA A 45 11.74 -16.63 -14.84
C ALA A 45 10.84 -15.68 -14.03
N LEU A 46 9.53 -15.75 -14.23
CA LEU A 46 8.55 -15.02 -13.44
C LEU A 46 8.38 -15.71 -12.07
N LEU A 47 8.63 -14.98 -10.99
CA LEU A 47 8.41 -15.46 -9.63
C LEU A 47 7.03 -15.10 -9.10
N ALA A 48 6.62 -13.85 -9.30
CA ALA A 48 5.34 -13.33 -8.84
C ALA A 48 4.95 -12.09 -9.67
N ALA A 49 3.64 -11.84 -9.77
CA ALA A 49 3.09 -10.67 -10.45
C ALA A 49 1.91 -10.06 -9.67
N PRO A 50 2.15 -9.52 -8.47
CA PRO A 50 1.09 -8.92 -7.67
C PRO A 50 0.54 -7.63 -8.28
N ARG A 51 -0.74 -7.35 -7.93
CA ARG A 51 -1.42 -6.08 -8.24
C ARG A 51 -2.12 -5.57 -7.00
N MET A 52 -2.03 -4.27 -6.75
CA MET A 52 -2.64 -3.60 -5.61
C MET A 52 -3.31 -2.32 -6.05
N LEU A 53 -4.49 -2.03 -5.52
CA LEU A 53 -5.13 -0.73 -5.62
C LEU A 53 -4.99 -0.02 -4.28
N ILE A 54 -4.28 1.11 -4.26
CA ILE A 54 -3.84 1.79 -3.05
C ILE A 54 -4.37 3.21 -3.06
N VAL A 55 -4.90 3.67 -1.93
CA VAL A 55 -5.26 5.07 -1.74
C VAL A 55 -3.99 5.92 -1.68
N SER A 56 -3.99 7.03 -2.39
CA SER A 56 -2.84 7.96 -2.40
C SER A 56 -2.51 8.45 -0.98
N GLY A 57 -1.27 8.24 -0.55
CA GLY A 57 -0.77 8.58 0.77
C GLY A 57 -0.93 7.46 1.81
N GLU A 58 -1.47 6.31 1.43
CA GLU A 58 -1.54 5.13 2.29
C GLU A 58 -0.49 4.09 1.90
N GLU A 59 0.04 3.39 2.90
CA GLU A 59 0.96 2.27 2.67
C GLU A 59 0.19 0.98 2.50
N ALA A 60 0.63 0.15 1.55
CA ALA A 60 0.08 -1.18 1.36
C ALA A 60 1.18 -2.22 1.23
N THR A 61 0.91 -3.40 1.75
CA THR A 61 1.81 -4.56 1.65
C THR A 61 1.06 -5.73 1.01
N ILE A 62 1.71 -6.37 0.05
CA ILE A 62 1.25 -7.64 -0.50
C ILE A 62 2.34 -8.69 -0.31
N GLU A 63 1.94 -9.84 0.16
CA GLU A 63 2.78 -11.00 0.35
C GLU A 63 2.26 -12.18 -0.45
N ILE A 64 3.14 -12.81 -1.23
CA ILE A 64 2.89 -14.06 -1.94
C ILE A 64 3.92 -15.05 -1.43
N SER A 65 3.53 -15.91 -0.50
CA SER A 65 4.45 -16.81 0.19
C SER A 65 3.85 -18.19 0.38
N GLN A 66 4.73 -19.15 0.62
CA GLN A 66 4.40 -20.50 1.03
C GLN A 66 5.36 -20.98 2.12
N MET A 67 4.93 -21.93 2.91
CA MET A 67 5.78 -22.58 3.89
C MET A 67 6.55 -23.72 3.23
N ALA A 68 7.86 -23.76 3.45
CA ALA A 68 8.72 -24.83 3.00
C ALA A 68 9.23 -25.65 4.20
N GLU A 69 9.00 -26.94 4.17
CA GLU A 69 9.59 -27.85 5.15
C GLU A 69 11.10 -27.96 4.94
N VAL A 70 11.83 -27.84 6.04
CA VAL A 70 13.29 -27.95 6.07
C VAL A 70 13.67 -29.21 6.82
N PRO A 71 14.38 -30.15 6.19
CA PRO A 71 14.81 -31.36 6.88
C PRO A 71 15.65 -31.02 8.12
N GLY A 72 15.28 -31.58 9.28
CA GLY A 72 15.98 -31.35 10.55
C GLY A 72 15.58 -30.09 11.32
N GLN A 73 14.61 -29.30 10.81
CA GLN A 73 13.99 -28.20 11.55
C GLN A 73 12.54 -28.56 11.92
N VAL A 74 12.11 -28.12 13.10
CA VAL A 74 10.73 -28.32 13.56
C VAL A 74 9.79 -27.34 12.86
N ASP A 75 10.23 -26.11 12.66
CA ASP A 75 9.43 -25.06 12.08
C ASP A 75 9.70 -24.90 10.57
N PRO A 76 8.65 -24.83 9.74
CA PRO A 76 8.81 -24.57 8.32
C PRO A 76 9.29 -23.13 8.05
N VAL A 77 10.07 -22.96 6.99
CA VAL A 77 10.58 -21.66 6.58
C VAL A 77 9.66 -21.02 5.55
N LYS A 78 9.34 -19.76 5.75
CA LYS A 78 8.52 -18.98 4.81
C LYS A 78 9.35 -18.56 3.61
N ILE A 79 8.93 -18.96 2.42
CA ILE A 79 9.54 -18.58 1.14
C ILE A 79 8.53 -17.84 0.27
N GLY A 80 8.99 -16.83 -0.50
CA GLY A 80 8.10 -16.04 -1.34
C GLY A 80 8.59 -14.63 -1.59
N THR A 81 7.66 -13.76 -1.96
CA THR A 81 7.90 -12.35 -2.27
C THR A 81 7.01 -11.46 -1.40
N VAL A 82 7.57 -10.36 -0.93
CA VAL A 82 6.84 -9.30 -0.23
C VAL A 82 7.10 -7.98 -0.95
N LEU A 83 6.07 -7.18 -1.14
CA LEU A 83 6.15 -5.83 -1.66
C LEU A 83 5.39 -4.90 -0.73
N THR A 84 6.09 -3.93 -0.16
CA THR A 84 5.49 -2.82 0.61
C THR A 84 5.70 -1.53 -0.17
N ILE A 85 4.64 -0.72 -0.32
CA ILE A 85 4.73 0.51 -1.10
C ILE A 85 3.75 1.57 -0.59
N LEU A 86 4.24 2.81 -0.58
CA LEU A 86 3.48 4.02 -0.27
C LEU A 86 3.51 4.93 -1.50
N PRO A 87 2.45 4.94 -2.33
CA PRO A 87 2.32 5.87 -3.45
C PRO A 87 1.59 7.14 -3.02
N GLU A 88 2.03 8.29 -3.52
CA GLU A 88 1.38 9.58 -3.28
C GLU A 88 1.26 10.37 -4.58
N ILE A 89 0.06 10.85 -4.89
CA ILE A 89 -0.18 11.70 -6.06
C ILE A 89 0.05 13.16 -5.69
N ARG A 90 1.09 13.76 -6.30
CA ARG A 90 1.44 15.19 -6.14
C ARG A 90 1.62 15.85 -7.50
N ALA A 91 0.91 16.93 -7.74
CA ALA A 91 1.02 17.72 -8.98
C ALA A 91 0.99 16.85 -10.27
N GLY A 92 0.10 15.87 -10.33
CA GLY A 92 -0.06 14.99 -11.50
C GLY A 92 1.02 13.94 -11.70
N LYS A 93 1.96 13.81 -10.76
CA LYS A 93 2.96 12.74 -10.69
C LYS A 93 2.68 11.83 -9.49
N ILE A 94 3.17 10.62 -9.54
CA ILE A 94 3.13 9.66 -8.46
C ILE A 94 4.53 9.62 -7.85
N THR A 95 4.68 10.13 -6.63
CA THR A 95 5.86 9.86 -5.80
C THR A 95 5.63 8.55 -5.07
N PHE A 96 6.65 7.75 -4.94
CA PHE A 96 6.54 6.46 -4.27
C PHE A 96 7.82 6.14 -3.50
N ARG A 97 7.65 5.40 -2.42
CA ARG A 97 8.71 4.76 -1.66
C ARG A 97 8.25 3.38 -1.22
N GLY A 98 9.16 2.47 -1.02
CA GLY A 98 8.80 1.14 -0.58
C GLY A 98 9.98 0.20 -0.45
N SER A 99 9.68 -1.05 -0.19
CA SER A 99 10.64 -2.14 -0.16
C SER A 99 10.08 -3.37 -0.85
N CYS A 100 10.97 -4.20 -1.34
CA CYS A 100 10.61 -5.52 -1.81
C CYS A 100 11.61 -6.54 -1.31
N SER A 101 11.12 -7.71 -0.94
CA SER A 101 11.96 -8.83 -0.53
C SER A 101 11.57 -10.11 -1.26
N VAL A 102 12.57 -10.95 -1.48
CA VAL A 102 12.39 -12.29 -2.05
C VAL A 102 13.19 -13.28 -1.22
N ASN A 103 12.49 -14.26 -0.66
CA ASN A 103 13.07 -15.37 0.07
C ASN A 103 12.84 -16.67 -0.70
N ARG A 104 13.89 -17.40 -1.03
CA ARG A 104 13.83 -18.64 -1.82
C ARG A 104 14.74 -19.74 -1.29
N SER A 105 14.29 -20.98 -1.50
CA SER A 105 15.16 -22.14 -1.37
C SER A 105 16.05 -22.25 -2.62
N VAL A 106 17.36 -22.40 -2.43
CA VAL A 106 18.34 -22.49 -3.54
C VAL A 106 18.88 -23.90 -3.77
N GLY A 107 18.53 -24.85 -2.95
CA GLY A 107 18.90 -26.24 -3.16
C GLY A 107 18.69 -27.12 -1.93
N ARG A 108 18.61 -28.39 -2.20
CA ARG A 108 18.72 -29.45 -1.20
C ARG A 108 20.02 -30.22 -1.50
N SER A 109 20.78 -30.52 -0.48
CA SER A 109 21.91 -31.41 -0.60
C SER A 109 21.66 -32.65 0.24
N ASP A 110 21.66 -33.81 -0.40
CA ASP A 110 21.52 -35.12 0.26
C ASP A 110 22.90 -35.78 0.45
N ARG A 111 23.98 -35.00 0.55
CA ARG A 111 25.32 -35.53 0.74
C ARG A 111 25.48 -36.06 2.16
N LEU A 112 25.99 -37.29 2.27
CA LEU A 112 26.39 -37.92 3.54
C LEU A 112 25.27 -38.08 4.58
N ASN A 113 24.04 -38.44 4.16
CA ASN A 113 22.88 -38.59 5.04
C ASN A 113 22.47 -37.30 5.80
N LEU A 114 23.04 -36.16 5.46
CA LEU A 114 22.65 -34.86 5.97
C LEU A 114 21.75 -34.16 4.93
N LYS A 115 20.47 -34.08 5.25
CA LYS A 115 19.52 -33.30 4.46
C LYS A 115 19.65 -31.83 4.85
N THR A 116 20.27 -31.03 3.99
CA THR A 116 20.42 -29.59 4.20
C THR A 116 19.63 -28.83 3.16
N ALA A 117 19.01 -27.72 3.56
CA ALA A 117 18.37 -26.77 2.67
C ALA A 117 19.06 -25.41 2.84
N ALA A 118 19.35 -24.76 1.72
CA ALA A 118 19.89 -23.41 1.70
C ALA A 118 18.80 -22.43 1.25
N PHE A 119 18.71 -21.29 1.94
CA PHE A 119 17.79 -20.22 1.62
C PHE A 119 18.56 -18.95 1.31
N HIS A 120 18.06 -18.18 0.34
CA HIS A 120 18.53 -16.83 0.05
C HIS A 120 17.41 -15.84 0.26
N SER A 121 17.73 -14.79 1.02
CA SER A 121 16.88 -13.62 1.17
C SER A 121 17.53 -12.43 0.49
N ARG A 122 16.75 -11.68 -0.28
CA ARG A 122 17.17 -10.43 -0.91
C ARG A 122 16.12 -9.38 -0.60
N GLU A 123 16.58 -8.19 -0.25
CA GLU A 123 15.73 -7.05 0.02
C GLU A 123 16.29 -5.82 -0.67
N ALA A 124 15.42 -4.97 -1.17
CA ALA A 124 15.76 -3.67 -1.71
C ALA A 124 14.74 -2.63 -1.26
N PHE A 125 15.24 -1.47 -0.90
CA PHE A 125 14.47 -0.26 -0.69
C PHE A 125 14.53 0.58 -1.96
N PHE A 126 13.43 1.25 -2.28
CA PHE A 126 13.34 2.07 -3.47
C PHE A 126 12.45 3.28 -3.23
N GLU A 127 12.76 4.36 -3.92
CA GLU A 127 11.96 5.57 -3.95
C GLU A 127 12.07 6.23 -5.31
N GLY A 128 11.11 7.08 -5.64
CA GLY A 128 11.15 7.78 -6.91
C GLY A 128 9.86 8.47 -7.28
N THR A 129 9.83 8.89 -8.53
CA THR A 129 8.64 9.48 -9.14
C THR A 129 8.32 8.78 -10.45
N ALA A 130 7.02 8.67 -10.76
CA ALA A 130 6.52 8.12 -12.01
C ALA A 130 5.34 8.94 -12.53
N ARG A 131 5.10 8.89 -13.84
CA ARG A 131 3.84 9.28 -14.45
C ARG A 131 2.88 8.09 -14.47
N SER A 132 1.60 8.37 -14.62
CA SER A 132 0.62 7.30 -14.82
C SER A 132 0.95 6.49 -16.07
N GLY A 133 1.00 5.16 -15.95
CA GLY A 133 1.40 4.22 -16.99
C GLY A 133 2.92 3.98 -17.08
N GLU A 134 3.75 4.74 -16.38
CA GLU A 134 5.21 4.59 -16.42
C GLU A 134 5.67 3.34 -15.66
N ILE A 135 6.73 2.73 -16.19
CA ILE A 135 7.35 1.53 -15.61
C ILE A 135 8.69 1.92 -14.98
N LYS A 136 8.88 1.50 -13.74
CA LYS A 136 10.15 1.63 -13.01
C LYS A 136 10.73 0.24 -12.76
N LYS A 137 12.07 0.14 -12.76
CA LYS A 137 12.80 -1.10 -12.49
C LYS A 137 13.64 -0.94 -11.24
N VAL A 138 13.60 -1.95 -10.39
CA VAL A 138 14.49 -2.14 -9.25
C VAL A 138 15.29 -3.41 -9.53
N GLU A 139 16.60 -3.33 -9.50
CA GLU A 139 17.48 -4.47 -9.76
C GLU A 139 18.26 -4.83 -8.50
N MET A 140 18.28 -6.11 -8.18
CA MET A 140 19.06 -6.70 -7.09
C MET A 140 19.97 -7.75 -7.68
N TYR A 141 21.25 -7.68 -7.36
CA TYR A 141 22.23 -8.67 -7.81
C TYR A 141 22.76 -9.46 -6.64
N HIS A 142 22.87 -10.76 -6.83
CA HIS A 142 23.52 -11.64 -5.87
C HIS A 142 24.53 -12.55 -6.62
N PRO A 143 25.81 -12.65 -6.16
CA PRO A 143 26.87 -13.35 -6.89
C PRO A 143 26.52 -14.80 -7.25
N ASN A 144 25.86 -15.52 -6.35
CA ASN A 144 25.59 -16.95 -6.49
C ASN A 144 24.22 -17.28 -7.09
N VAL A 145 23.30 -16.29 -7.20
CA VAL A 145 21.90 -16.52 -7.61
C VAL A 145 21.55 -15.71 -8.84
N GLY A 146 22.36 -14.71 -9.18
CA GLY A 146 22.16 -13.86 -10.35
C GLY A 146 21.28 -12.64 -10.07
N ARG A 147 20.69 -12.12 -11.14
CA ARG A 147 19.92 -10.89 -11.13
C ARG A 147 18.44 -11.15 -10.82
N LEU A 148 17.90 -10.42 -9.88
CA LEU A 148 16.47 -10.28 -9.65
C LEU A 148 16.06 -8.88 -10.10
N THR A 149 15.06 -8.80 -10.95
CA THR A 149 14.47 -7.54 -11.42
C THR A 149 13.04 -7.44 -10.94
N VAL A 150 12.72 -6.35 -10.26
CA VAL A 150 11.34 -5.99 -9.92
C VAL A 150 10.92 -4.84 -10.82
N THR A 151 9.88 -5.07 -11.60
CA THR A 151 9.29 -4.06 -12.47
C THR A 151 8.01 -3.56 -11.83
N LEU A 152 7.90 -2.23 -11.65
CA LEU A 152 6.75 -1.56 -11.03
C LEU A 152 6.08 -0.66 -12.07
N LYS A 153 4.78 -0.85 -12.30
CA LYS A 153 3.96 0.02 -13.13
C LYS A 153 2.91 0.69 -12.27
N PHE A 154 2.82 2.01 -12.37
CA PHE A 154 1.88 2.83 -11.62
C PHE A 154 0.82 3.40 -12.56
N THR A 155 -0.45 3.25 -12.19
CA THR A 155 -1.57 3.83 -12.96
C THR A 155 -2.51 4.56 -12.01
N VAL A 156 -2.75 5.84 -12.26
CA VAL A 156 -3.76 6.60 -11.51
C VAL A 156 -5.14 6.10 -11.94
N THR A 157 -5.93 5.66 -10.97
CA THR A 157 -7.31 5.24 -11.18
C THR A 157 -8.23 6.38 -10.74
N VAL A 158 -8.92 6.98 -11.69
CA VAL A 158 -9.97 7.97 -11.41
C VAL A 158 -11.27 7.21 -11.25
N ASN A 159 -11.96 7.42 -10.14
CA ASN A 159 -13.25 6.76 -9.91
C ASN A 159 -14.29 7.33 -10.88
N LEU A 160 -14.75 6.53 -11.83
CA LEU A 160 -15.69 6.92 -12.90
C LEU A 160 -17.06 7.40 -12.40
N LYS A 161 -17.39 7.22 -11.11
CA LYS A 161 -18.64 7.69 -10.53
C LYS A 161 -18.80 9.22 -10.53
N GLN A 162 -17.72 9.98 -10.60
CA GLN A 162 -17.79 11.45 -10.67
C GLN A 162 -18.15 12.01 -12.05
N GLN A 163 -17.97 11.27 -13.13
CA GLN A 163 -18.29 11.75 -14.47
C GLN A 163 -19.79 11.73 -14.80
N ILE A 164 -20.58 10.95 -14.08
CA ILE A 164 -22.04 10.83 -14.36
C ILE A 164 -22.85 11.95 -13.69
N SER A 165 -22.29 12.61 -12.67
CA SER A 165 -22.96 13.70 -11.94
C SER A 165 -22.82 15.09 -12.57
N LEU A 166 -22.08 15.22 -13.67
CA LEU A 166 -21.81 16.51 -14.36
C LEU A 166 -22.45 16.59 -15.76
N ARG A 167 -23.44 15.72 -16.06
CA ARG A 167 -24.25 15.80 -17.27
C ARG A 167 -25.72 16.05 -16.93
#